data_c8accb2581ac1d1a03f9e5d4691b8f84
#
_entry.id   c8accb2581ac1d1a03f9e5d4691b8f84
#
_cell.length_a   1.000
_cell.length_b   1.000
_cell.length_c   1.000
_cell.angle_alpha   90.00
_cell.angle_beta   90.00
_cell.angle_gamma   90.00
#
_symmetry.space_group_name_H-M   'P 1'
#
loop_
_entity.id
_entity.type
_entity.pdbx_description
1 polymer ?
#
loop_
_entity_poly.entity_id
_entity_poly.type
_entity_poly.pdbx_seq_one_letter_code
_entity_poly.pdbx_strand_id
1 'polypeptide(L)'
;MTAYGIYDDISVTLDNLVATIEIQRPPNNFFDIAMINQIADALEKLDADEDCRASVLCAEGKAFCAGANFGRGEALDEKGQFKSQSEEDRVRHLYMEAVRLFECRKPIVGAIEGPAIGGGLGLAMVPDFRVTCPEARFAANFTRLGFHPGFGLTETLPAVIGQQNANLMFFTSRRFKGDEAHAMGLADVLVAQEDVRATAHALAKEIAENSPLGVVETRATIREGLADRVRAATARELEIQKRLKATADFKEGVKAMAERRAPNFIGA
;
A
#
# COMPACT_ATOMS: atom_id res chain seq x y z
N MET A 1 -1.28 20.72 -18.91
CA MET A 1 -0.28 19.65 -18.65
C MET A 1 0.10 19.83 -17.20
N THR A 2 -0.09 18.81 -16.39
CA THR A 2 0.33 18.87 -14.98
C THR A 2 1.85 18.98 -14.90
N ALA A 3 2.36 19.82 -14.01
CA ALA A 3 3.81 20.06 -13.84
C ALA A 3 4.61 18.77 -13.53
N TYR A 4 3.92 17.71 -13.09
CA TYR A 4 4.51 16.45 -12.60
C TYR A 4 4.57 15.32 -13.65
N GLY A 5 4.11 15.55 -14.87
CA GLY A 5 4.13 14.57 -15.96
C GLY A 5 2.76 14.01 -16.31
N ILE A 6 2.77 13.15 -17.33
CA ILE A 6 1.59 12.36 -17.74
C ILE A 6 1.82 10.95 -17.22
N TYR A 7 0.85 10.44 -16.48
CA TYR A 7 0.83 9.08 -15.96
C TYR A 7 -0.41 8.35 -16.49
N ASP A 8 -0.30 7.05 -16.69
CA ASP A 8 -1.40 6.23 -17.20
C ASP A 8 -2.34 5.77 -16.07
N ASP A 9 -1.80 5.60 -14.86
CA ASP A 9 -2.48 4.93 -13.75
C ASP A 9 -2.77 5.82 -12.55
N ILE A 10 -2.21 7.03 -12.56
CA ILE A 10 -2.40 8.01 -11.48
C ILE A 10 -2.62 9.41 -12.04
N SER A 11 -3.27 10.26 -11.28
CA SER A 11 -3.22 11.71 -11.49
C SER A 11 -2.46 12.38 -10.36
N VAL A 12 -1.77 13.49 -10.68
CA VAL A 12 -1.04 14.31 -9.71
C VAL A 12 -1.45 15.75 -9.88
N THR A 13 -1.93 16.36 -8.82
CA THR A 13 -2.26 17.80 -8.77
C THR A 13 -1.62 18.41 -7.55
N LEU A 14 -1.31 19.70 -7.60
CA LEU A 14 -0.83 20.49 -6.46
C LEU A 14 -1.76 21.69 -6.29
N ASP A 15 -2.27 21.84 -5.09
CA ASP A 15 -3.05 23.01 -4.68
C ASP A 15 -2.68 23.42 -3.25
N ASN A 16 -2.42 24.71 -3.05
CA ASN A 16 -2.16 25.28 -1.72
C ASN A 16 -1.13 24.48 -0.88
N LEU A 17 0.04 24.16 -1.47
CA LEU A 17 1.16 23.44 -0.85
C LEU A 17 0.91 21.93 -0.60
N VAL A 18 -0.27 21.40 -0.94
CA VAL A 18 -0.64 20.01 -0.80
C VAL A 18 -0.82 19.35 -2.15
N ALA A 19 -0.06 18.30 -2.41
CA ALA A 19 -0.23 17.49 -3.61
C ALA A 19 -1.29 16.42 -3.39
N THR A 20 -2.04 16.08 -4.44
CA THR A 20 -2.92 14.92 -4.47
C THR A 20 -2.37 13.93 -5.48
N ILE A 21 -2.07 12.71 -5.04
CA ILE A 21 -1.75 11.57 -5.89
C ILE A 21 -2.97 10.65 -5.83
N GLU A 22 -3.69 10.54 -6.94
CA GLU A 22 -4.89 9.70 -7.02
C GLU A 22 -4.66 8.52 -7.95
N ILE A 23 -4.84 7.31 -7.42
CA ILE A 23 -4.78 6.06 -8.19
C ILE A 23 -6.04 5.95 -9.06
N GLN A 24 -5.87 5.68 -10.37
CA GLN A 24 -6.93 5.69 -11.38
C GLN A 24 -7.03 4.36 -12.14
N ARG A 25 -7.18 3.25 -11.42
CA ARG A 25 -7.46 1.89 -11.95
C ARG A 25 -8.74 1.29 -11.37
N PRO A 26 -9.89 2.02 -11.40
CA PRO A 26 -11.13 1.51 -10.83
C PRO A 26 -11.58 0.23 -11.53
N PRO A 27 -12.42 -0.62 -10.89
CA PRO A 27 -13.01 -0.42 -9.55
C PRO A 27 -12.14 -0.91 -8.39
N ASN A 28 -11.09 -1.68 -8.63
CA ASN A 28 -10.34 -2.41 -7.60
C ASN A 28 -8.93 -1.86 -7.37
N ASN A 29 -8.42 -1.01 -8.24
CA ASN A 29 -7.08 -0.43 -8.17
C ASN A 29 -6.00 -1.48 -7.91
N PHE A 30 -6.07 -2.60 -8.65
CA PHE A 30 -5.02 -3.61 -8.60
C PHE A 30 -3.69 -3.00 -9.04
N PHE A 31 -2.66 -3.23 -8.27
CA PHE A 31 -1.35 -2.70 -8.59
C PHE A 31 -0.50 -3.69 -9.40
N ASP A 32 0.40 -3.14 -10.15
CA ASP A 32 1.55 -3.79 -10.76
C ASP A 32 2.78 -2.89 -10.59
N ILE A 33 3.89 -3.29 -11.19
CA ILE A 33 5.15 -2.55 -11.08
C ILE A 33 5.06 -1.16 -11.75
N ALA A 34 4.28 -1.03 -12.84
CA ALA A 34 4.12 0.23 -13.54
C ALA A 34 3.43 1.28 -12.66
N MET A 35 2.32 0.92 -12.00
CA MET A 35 1.62 1.83 -11.09
C MET A 35 2.49 2.21 -9.89
N ILE A 36 3.22 1.26 -9.30
CA ILE A 36 4.11 1.55 -8.16
C ILE A 36 5.22 2.51 -8.58
N ASN A 37 5.81 2.32 -9.77
CA ASN A 37 6.82 3.23 -10.29
C ASN A 37 6.26 4.63 -10.53
N GLN A 38 5.05 4.75 -11.10
CA GLN A 38 4.41 6.05 -11.30
C GLN A 38 4.20 6.80 -9.98
N ILE A 39 3.75 6.11 -8.92
CA ILE A 39 3.59 6.71 -7.59
C ILE A 39 4.96 7.14 -7.03
N ALA A 40 5.99 6.30 -7.14
CA ALA A 40 7.34 6.62 -6.66
C ALA A 40 7.94 7.82 -7.41
N ASP A 41 7.85 7.82 -8.74
CA ASP A 41 8.33 8.94 -9.57
C ASP A 41 7.60 10.25 -9.26
N ALA A 42 6.30 10.19 -8.98
CA ALA A 42 5.53 11.34 -8.54
C ALA A 42 6.01 11.87 -7.18
N LEU A 43 6.20 10.98 -6.21
CA LEU A 43 6.70 11.36 -4.88
C LEU A 43 8.10 11.96 -4.93
N GLU A 44 9.02 11.41 -5.75
CA GLU A 44 10.36 11.95 -5.93
C GLU A 44 10.34 13.36 -6.55
N LYS A 45 9.47 13.60 -7.54
CA LYS A 45 9.29 14.94 -8.13
C LYS A 45 8.69 15.93 -7.12
N LEU A 46 7.71 15.48 -6.33
CA LEU A 46 7.09 16.29 -5.29
C LEU A 46 8.08 16.61 -4.14
N ASP A 47 8.99 15.69 -3.83
CA ASP A 47 10.07 15.93 -2.86
C ASP A 47 11.03 17.04 -3.32
N ALA A 48 11.25 17.16 -4.62
CA ALA A 48 12.10 18.18 -5.22
C ALA A 48 11.41 19.54 -5.41
N ASP A 49 10.08 19.60 -5.36
CA ASP A 49 9.28 20.80 -5.58
C ASP A 49 9.09 21.61 -4.29
N GLU A 50 9.61 22.83 -4.23
CA GLU A 50 9.51 23.71 -3.06
C GLU A 50 8.07 24.16 -2.74
N ASP A 51 7.18 24.16 -3.74
CA ASP A 51 5.77 24.49 -3.57
C ASP A 51 4.95 23.35 -2.97
N CYS A 52 5.45 22.11 -2.96
CA CYS A 52 4.83 20.98 -2.29
C CYS A 52 5.40 20.82 -0.86
N ARG A 53 4.55 20.70 0.14
CA ARG A 53 4.95 20.49 1.55
C ARG A 53 4.40 19.21 2.17
N ALA A 54 3.28 18.71 1.67
CA ALA A 54 2.67 17.45 2.04
C ALA A 54 1.90 16.85 0.86
N SER A 55 1.59 15.56 0.92
CA SER A 55 0.82 14.88 -0.12
C SER A 55 -0.36 14.13 0.47
N VAL A 56 -1.44 14.00 -0.31
CA VAL A 56 -2.55 13.07 -0.06
C VAL A 56 -2.46 11.95 -1.09
N LEU A 57 -2.42 10.70 -0.62
CA LEU A 57 -2.54 9.51 -1.45
C LEU A 57 -3.96 8.97 -1.34
N CYS A 58 -4.68 8.97 -2.45
CA CYS A 58 -6.07 8.49 -2.52
C CYS A 58 -6.29 7.62 -3.77
N ALA A 59 -7.51 7.16 -3.98
CA ALA A 59 -7.83 6.32 -5.12
C ALA A 59 -9.23 6.57 -5.65
N GLU A 60 -9.39 6.51 -6.96
CA GLU A 60 -10.70 6.55 -7.61
C GLU A 60 -11.43 5.20 -7.44
N GLY A 61 -12.76 5.25 -7.35
CA GLY A 61 -13.61 4.06 -7.34
C GLY A 61 -13.89 3.50 -5.96
N LYS A 62 -14.14 2.18 -5.88
CA LYS A 62 -14.66 1.54 -4.66
C LYS A 62 -13.59 1.02 -3.70
N ALA A 63 -12.40 0.79 -4.18
CA ALA A 63 -11.30 0.26 -3.40
C ALA A 63 -10.15 1.26 -3.38
N PHE A 64 -9.46 1.35 -2.25
CA PHE A 64 -8.16 2.03 -2.23
C PHE A 64 -7.15 1.24 -3.07
N CYS A 65 -6.92 -0.02 -2.72
CA CYS A 65 -6.12 -0.95 -3.52
C CYS A 65 -6.39 -2.39 -3.09
N ALA A 66 -6.85 -3.22 -4.01
CA ALA A 66 -7.14 -4.63 -3.74
C ALA A 66 -5.91 -5.56 -3.87
N GLY A 67 -4.70 -5.00 -3.98
CA GLY A 67 -3.46 -5.74 -4.10
C GLY A 67 -3.20 -6.23 -5.52
N ALA A 68 -2.55 -7.38 -5.66
CA ALA A 68 -2.32 -8.01 -6.96
C ALA A 68 -3.56 -8.74 -7.47
N ASN A 69 -3.76 -8.76 -8.78
CA ASN A 69 -4.90 -9.43 -9.40
C ASN A 69 -4.65 -10.94 -9.55
N PHE A 70 -5.09 -11.73 -8.59
CA PHE A 70 -5.04 -13.21 -8.67
C PHE A 70 -6.27 -13.83 -9.37
N GLY A 71 -7.31 -13.04 -9.67
CA GLY A 71 -8.63 -13.55 -10.05
C GLY A 71 -8.75 -14.15 -11.45
N ARG A 72 -7.77 -13.94 -12.35
CA ARG A 72 -7.78 -14.45 -13.73
C ARG A 72 -6.50 -15.20 -14.13
N GLY A 73 -5.62 -15.51 -13.17
CA GLY A 73 -4.29 -16.05 -13.51
C GLY A 73 -3.38 -15.02 -14.21
N GLU A 74 -3.80 -13.76 -14.28
CA GLU A 74 -3.10 -12.71 -15.03
C GLU A 74 -1.99 -12.04 -14.23
N ALA A 75 -2.04 -12.13 -12.89
CA ALA A 75 -1.07 -11.48 -12.01
C ALA A 75 0.29 -12.17 -11.98
N LEU A 76 0.33 -13.45 -12.32
CA LEU A 76 1.55 -14.25 -12.26
C LEU A 76 1.84 -14.86 -13.64
N ASP A 77 3.12 -14.91 -14.02
CA ASP A 77 3.60 -15.67 -15.17
C ASP A 77 3.67 -17.17 -14.85
N GLU A 78 4.09 -17.98 -15.84
CA GLU A 78 4.26 -19.44 -15.69
C GLU A 78 5.26 -19.82 -14.59
N LYS A 79 6.13 -18.89 -14.17
CA LYS A 79 7.12 -19.06 -13.11
C LYS A 79 6.61 -18.56 -11.74
N GLY A 80 5.34 -18.09 -11.66
CA GLY A 80 4.75 -17.56 -10.45
C GLY A 80 5.28 -16.17 -10.07
N GLN A 81 5.84 -15.42 -11.00
CA GLN A 81 6.26 -14.03 -10.80
C GLN A 81 5.15 -13.09 -11.27
N PHE A 82 5.08 -11.89 -10.69
CA PHE A 82 4.15 -10.87 -11.18
C PHE A 82 4.47 -10.55 -12.63
N LYS A 83 3.47 -10.67 -13.51
CA LYS A 83 3.61 -10.27 -14.91
C LYS A 83 3.98 -8.79 -14.96
N SER A 84 4.98 -8.49 -15.75
CA SER A 84 5.48 -7.16 -16.02
C SER A 84 5.07 -6.75 -17.43
N GLN A 85 4.84 -5.46 -17.63
CA GLN A 85 4.49 -4.92 -18.95
C GLN A 85 5.73 -4.68 -19.83
N SER A 86 6.93 -4.58 -19.25
CA SER A 86 8.18 -4.37 -19.99
C SER A 86 9.25 -5.41 -19.63
N GLU A 87 10.28 -5.54 -20.49
CA GLU A 87 11.38 -6.46 -20.26
C GLU A 87 12.29 -5.99 -19.11
N GLU A 88 12.40 -4.68 -18.89
CA GLU A 88 13.11 -4.08 -17.75
C GLU A 88 12.41 -4.38 -16.42
N ASP A 89 11.08 -4.35 -16.41
CA ASP A 89 10.29 -4.68 -15.23
C ASP A 89 10.40 -6.16 -14.84
N ARG A 90 10.76 -7.07 -15.77
CA ARG A 90 10.97 -8.49 -15.46
C ARG A 90 12.18 -8.76 -14.59
N VAL A 91 13.16 -7.84 -14.59
CA VAL A 91 14.37 -7.92 -13.77
C VAL A 91 14.13 -7.36 -12.37
N ARG A 92 13.18 -6.43 -12.25
CA ARG A 92 12.83 -5.76 -10.98
C ARG A 92 11.62 -6.43 -10.36
N HIS A 93 11.67 -6.67 -9.06
CA HIS A 93 10.50 -7.21 -8.36
C HIS A 93 9.64 -6.08 -7.82
N LEU A 94 8.32 -6.14 -8.09
CA LEU A 94 7.32 -5.15 -7.64
C LEU A 94 7.53 -4.65 -6.20
N TYR A 95 7.75 -5.56 -5.26
CA TYR A 95 7.93 -5.18 -3.87
C TYR A 95 9.26 -4.50 -3.56
N MET A 96 10.29 -4.77 -4.35
CA MET A 96 11.57 -4.06 -4.23
C MET A 96 11.45 -2.63 -4.76
N GLU A 97 10.71 -2.42 -5.85
CA GLU A 97 10.40 -1.06 -6.34
C GLU A 97 9.54 -0.29 -5.33
N ALA A 98 8.62 -0.97 -4.63
CA ALA A 98 7.78 -0.35 -3.61
C ALA A 98 8.58 0.21 -2.42
N VAL A 99 9.84 -0.20 -2.20
CA VAL A 99 10.72 0.38 -1.16
C VAL A 99 10.93 1.89 -1.40
N ARG A 100 10.99 2.33 -2.68
CA ARG A 100 11.11 3.75 -3.04
C ARG A 100 10.02 4.62 -2.41
N LEU A 101 8.82 4.07 -2.23
CA LEU A 101 7.71 4.78 -1.58
C LEU A 101 8.01 5.14 -0.12
N PHE A 102 8.84 4.35 0.56
CA PHE A 102 9.26 4.60 1.95
C PHE A 102 10.46 5.54 2.06
N GLU A 103 11.13 5.83 0.94
CA GLU A 103 12.27 6.76 0.84
C GLU A 103 11.82 8.21 0.67
N CYS A 104 10.55 8.48 0.34
CA CYS A 104 10.02 9.82 0.19
C CYS A 104 10.24 10.66 1.46
N ARG A 105 10.55 11.96 1.26
CA ARG A 105 10.98 12.88 2.32
C ARG A 105 9.82 13.65 2.94
N LYS A 106 8.83 14.03 2.13
CA LYS A 106 7.69 14.85 2.59
C LYS A 106 6.58 13.99 3.18
N PRO A 107 5.82 14.52 4.14
CA PRO A 107 4.69 13.79 4.74
C PRO A 107 3.62 13.39 3.73
N ILE A 108 3.03 12.22 3.96
CA ILE A 108 1.92 11.70 3.17
C ILE A 108 0.75 11.38 4.11
N VAL A 109 -0.45 11.80 3.73
CA VAL A 109 -1.72 11.40 4.37
C VAL A 109 -2.47 10.48 3.41
N GLY A 110 -2.82 9.29 3.84
CA GLY A 110 -3.63 8.34 3.08
C GLY A 110 -5.12 8.59 3.29
N ALA A 111 -5.88 8.74 2.20
CA ALA A 111 -7.34 8.75 2.22
C ALA A 111 -7.84 7.35 1.83
N ILE A 112 -8.21 6.55 2.82
CA ILE A 112 -8.54 5.13 2.64
C ILE A 112 -10.06 4.94 2.74
N GLU A 113 -10.77 5.20 1.65
CA GLU A 113 -12.24 5.17 1.58
C GLU A 113 -12.84 3.77 1.39
N GLY A 114 -12.00 2.81 1.03
CA GLY A 114 -12.45 1.47 0.64
C GLY A 114 -11.43 0.37 0.97
N PRO A 115 -11.58 -0.83 0.37
CA PRO A 115 -10.70 -1.96 0.63
C PRO A 115 -9.22 -1.69 0.35
N ALA A 116 -8.36 -2.00 1.34
CA ALA A 116 -6.90 -2.06 1.26
C ALA A 116 -6.46 -3.50 1.63
N ILE A 117 -6.19 -4.34 0.61
CA ILE A 117 -6.10 -5.79 0.77
C ILE A 117 -4.74 -6.31 0.33
N GLY A 118 -4.11 -7.16 1.13
CA GLY A 118 -2.83 -7.78 0.80
C GLY A 118 -1.74 -6.75 0.57
N GLY A 119 -1.14 -6.72 -0.62
CA GLY A 119 -0.19 -5.67 -0.98
C GLY A 119 -0.81 -4.27 -1.04
N GLY A 120 -2.14 -4.14 -1.23
CA GLY A 120 -2.84 -2.88 -1.10
C GLY A 120 -2.88 -2.35 0.34
N LEU A 121 -2.90 -3.25 1.35
CA LEU A 121 -2.62 -2.87 2.73
C LEU A 121 -1.16 -2.38 2.87
N GLY A 122 -0.21 -3.04 2.20
CA GLY A 122 1.18 -2.59 2.16
C GLY A 122 1.31 -1.16 1.61
N LEU A 123 0.60 -0.84 0.54
CA LEU A 123 0.54 0.52 0.01
C LEU A 123 -0.11 1.51 1.00
N ALA A 124 -1.15 1.09 1.74
CA ALA A 124 -1.77 1.90 2.79
C ALA A 124 -0.86 2.13 4.02
N MET A 125 0.25 1.39 4.15
CA MET A 125 1.27 1.61 5.19
C MET A 125 2.34 2.63 4.80
N VAL A 126 2.39 3.08 3.55
CA VAL A 126 3.34 4.10 3.07
C VAL A 126 3.08 5.48 3.69
N PRO A 127 1.83 5.99 3.72
CA PRO A 127 1.50 7.25 4.38
C PRO A 127 1.87 7.28 5.85
N ASP A 128 2.19 8.48 6.36
CA ASP A 128 2.42 8.73 7.78
C ASP A 128 1.12 8.63 8.59
N PHE A 129 0.02 9.13 8.02
CA PHE A 129 -1.32 9.10 8.61
C PHE A 129 -2.32 8.47 7.64
N ARG A 130 -3.39 7.87 8.19
CA ARG A 130 -4.50 7.25 7.45
C ARG A 130 -5.82 7.79 7.96
N VAL A 131 -6.56 8.46 7.09
CA VAL A 131 -7.96 8.83 7.31
C VAL A 131 -8.84 7.77 6.68
N THR A 132 -9.83 7.26 7.39
CA THR A 132 -10.69 6.17 6.92
C THR A 132 -12.14 6.35 7.32
N CYS A 133 -12.99 5.41 6.88
CA CYS A 133 -14.42 5.34 7.18
C CYS A 133 -14.83 3.94 7.61
N PRO A 134 -15.98 3.74 8.27
CA PRO A 134 -16.48 2.42 8.68
C PRO A 134 -16.61 1.41 7.53
N GLU A 135 -16.85 1.89 6.30
CA GLU A 135 -17.00 1.09 5.08
C GLU A 135 -15.70 0.51 4.56
N ALA A 136 -14.55 1.10 4.91
CA ALA A 136 -13.24 0.60 4.51
C ALA A 136 -12.98 -0.81 5.07
N ARG A 137 -12.12 -1.56 4.38
CA ARG A 137 -11.72 -2.91 4.77
C ARG A 137 -10.21 -3.07 4.66
N PHE A 138 -9.60 -3.53 5.74
CA PHE A 138 -8.17 -3.79 5.82
C PHE A 138 -7.93 -5.28 6.02
N ALA A 139 -7.04 -5.89 5.24
CA ALA A 139 -6.72 -7.30 5.40
C ALA A 139 -5.32 -7.65 4.91
N ALA A 140 -4.59 -8.42 5.72
CA ALA A 140 -3.33 -9.07 5.35
C ALA A 140 -3.62 -10.54 4.99
N ASN A 141 -4.32 -10.76 3.86
CA ASN A 141 -4.92 -12.06 3.51
C ASN A 141 -3.97 -13.09 2.88
N PHE A 142 -2.67 -12.93 3.05
CA PHE A 142 -1.65 -13.77 2.40
C PHE A 142 -1.72 -15.23 2.85
N THR A 143 -1.84 -15.49 4.14
CA THR A 143 -1.93 -16.88 4.68
C THR A 143 -3.19 -17.59 4.19
N ARG A 144 -4.27 -16.87 3.90
CA ARG A 144 -5.48 -17.43 3.28
C ARG A 144 -5.26 -17.83 1.82
N LEU A 145 -4.23 -17.30 1.18
CA LEU A 145 -3.79 -17.66 -0.17
C LEU A 145 -2.68 -18.72 -0.14
N GLY A 146 -2.30 -19.21 1.05
CA GLY A 146 -1.26 -20.22 1.20
C GLY A 146 0.17 -19.68 1.05
N PHE A 147 0.41 -18.36 1.24
CA PHE A 147 1.75 -17.82 1.15
C PHE A 147 2.05 -16.71 2.18
N HIS A 148 3.26 -16.20 2.17
CA HIS A 148 3.79 -15.25 3.14
C HIS A 148 3.38 -13.81 2.80
N PRO A 149 3.20 -12.92 3.79
CA PRO A 149 3.12 -11.48 3.57
C PRO A 149 4.24 -10.93 2.68
N GLY A 150 4.00 -9.81 2.05
CA GLY A 150 4.93 -9.09 1.20
C GLY A 150 4.78 -7.58 1.35
N PHE A 151 5.49 -6.81 0.52
CA PHE A 151 5.47 -5.34 0.55
C PHE A 151 6.08 -4.74 1.83
N GLY A 152 6.96 -5.45 2.53
CA GLY A 152 7.51 -5.01 3.80
C GLY A 152 6.52 -4.96 4.96
N LEU A 153 5.36 -5.62 4.81
CA LEU A 153 4.30 -5.63 5.84
C LEU A 153 4.75 -6.26 7.14
N THR A 154 5.69 -7.22 7.12
CA THR A 154 6.22 -7.83 8.34
C THR A 154 7.05 -6.87 9.19
N GLU A 155 7.53 -5.78 8.62
CA GLU A 155 8.17 -4.65 9.31
C GLU A 155 7.16 -3.56 9.66
N THR A 156 6.40 -3.09 8.68
CA THR A 156 5.60 -1.86 8.82
C THR A 156 4.35 -2.03 9.66
N LEU A 157 3.64 -3.16 9.52
CA LEU A 157 2.38 -3.36 10.21
C LEU A 157 2.56 -3.49 11.74
N PRO A 158 3.49 -4.34 12.26
CA PRO A 158 3.73 -4.42 13.70
C PRO A 158 4.24 -3.09 14.30
N ALA A 159 4.98 -2.29 13.55
CA ALA A 159 5.45 -1.00 13.99
C ALA A 159 4.31 0.00 14.26
N VAL A 160 3.19 -0.12 13.52
CA VAL A 160 2.03 0.77 13.66
C VAL A 160 1.01 0.24 14.68
N ILE A 161 0.61 -1.03 14.58
CA ILE A 161 -0.49 -1.59 15.39
C ILE A 161 -0.04 -2.50 16.53
N GLY A 162 1.26 -2.62 16.71
CA GLY A 162 1.84 -3.55 17.68
C GLY A 162 1.79 -5.01 17.23
N GLN A 163 2.66 -5.81 17.84
CA GLN A 163 2.90 -7.21 17.45
C GLN A 163 1.62 -8.07 17.52
N GLN A 164 0.79 -7.90 18.55
CA GLN A 164 -0.40 -8.75 18.75
C GLN A 164 -1.48 -8.51 17.70
N ASN A 165 -1.77 -7.26 17.37
CA ASN A 165 -2.74 -6.94 16.32
C ASN A 165 -2.22 -7.37 14.94
N ALA A 166 -0.91 -7.19 14.67
CA ALA A 166 -0.30 -7.66 13.44
C ALA A 166 -0.38 -9.20 13.31
N ASN A 167 -0.07 -9.94 14.38
CA ASN A 167 -0.24 -11.40 14.41
C ASN A 167 -1.68 -11.81 14.14
N LEU A 168 -2.65 -11.11 14.76
CA LEU A 168 -4.06 -11.37 14.52
C LEU A 168 -4.43 -11.18 13.04
N MET A 169 -3.97 -10.10 12.41
CA MET A 169 -4.21 -9.85 10.99
C MET A 169 -3.55 -10.90 10.10
N PHE A 170 -2.26 -11.21 10.32
CA PHE A 170 -1.52 -12.15 9.49
C PHE A 170 -1.99 -13.59 9.62
N PHE A 171 -2.23 -14.07 10.84
CA PHE A 171 -2.51 -15.48 11.06
C PHE A 171 -3.97 -15.84 10.75
N THR A 172 -4.90 -14.90 10.95
CA THR A 172 -6.31 -15.15 10.70
C THR A 172 -6.79 -14.73 9.31
N SER A 173 -6.03 -13.87 8.62
CA SER A 173 -6.44 -13.25 7.35
C SER A 173 -7.82 -12.56 7.41
N ARG A 174 -8.26 -12.14 8.59
CA ARG A 174 -9.54 -11.44 8.78
C ARG A 174 -9.55 -10.12 8.02
N ARG A 175 -10.74 -9.72 7.60
CA ARG A 175 -11.01 -8.38 7.11
C ARG A 175 -11.52 -7.55 8.29
N PHE A 176 -10.78 -6.52 8.61
CA PHE A 176 -11.13 -5.53 9.63
C PHE A 176 -11.84 -4.37 8.96
N LYS A 177 -12.93 -3.88 9.58
CA LYS A 177 -13.61 -2.66 9.16
C LYS A 177 -12.79 -1.43 9.54
N GLY A 178 -13.16 -0.26 9.00
CA GLY A 178 -12.45 0.97 9.32
C GLY A 178 -12.53 1.38 10.78
N ASP A 179 -13.64 1.13 11.46
CA ASP A 179 -13.80 1.34 12.90
C ASP A 179 -12.90 0.41 13.74
N GLU A 180 -12.79 -0.86 13.36
CA GLU A 180 -11.87 -1.81 13.99
C GLU A 180 -10.40 -1.43 13.72
N ALA A 181 -10.09 -0.97 12.50
CA ALA A 181 -8.77 -0.49 12.12
C ALA A 181 -8.36 0.76 12.92
N HIS A 182 -9.28 1.69 13.11
CA HIS A 182 -9.07 2.87 13.96
C HIS A 182 -8.86 2.46 15.43
N ALA A 183 -9.69 1.57 15.96
CA ALA A 183 -9.57 1.11 17.35
C ALA A 183 -8.23 0.41 17.66
N MET A 184 -7.60 -0.25 16.67
CA MET A 184 -6.28 -0.87 16.84
C MET A 184 -5.10 0.03 16.46
N GLY A 185 -5.35 1.28 16.06
CA GLY A 185 -4.31 2.24 15.69
C GLY A 185 -3.78 2.10 14.26
N LEU A 186 -4.46 1.31 13.40
CA LEU A 186 -4.10 1.21 11.99
C LEU A 186 -4.50 2.45 11.20
N ALA A 187 -5.62 3.06 11.55
CA ALA A 187 -6.07 4.34 11.02
C ALA A 187 -6.09 5.39 12.11
N ASP A 188 -5.68 6.61 11.78
CA ASP A 188 -5.49 7.71 12.72
C ASP A 188 -6.77 8.51 12.91
N VAL A 189 -7.58 8.66 11.84
CA VAL A 189 -8.82 9.42 11.85
C VAL A 189 -9.94 8.60 11.21
N LEU A 190 -11.10 8.56 11.89
CA LEU A 190 -12.32 7.89 11.42
C LEU A 190 -13.42 8.91 11.21
N VAL A 191 -13.95 9.01 10.00
CA VAL A 191 -15.03 9.93 9.61
C VAL A 191 -16.05 9.22 8.71
N ALA A 192 -17.14 9.90 8.35
CA ALA A 192 -18.05 9.40 7.31
C ALA A 192 -17.32 9.25 5.96
N GLN A 193 -17.76 8.32 5.12
CA GLN A 193 -17.05 7.98 3.88
C GLN A 193 -16.89 9.20 2.95
N GLU A 194 -17.92 10.02 2.84
CA GLU A 194 -17.93 11.25 2.04
C GLU A 194 -16.94 12.31 2.53
N ASP A 195 -16.51 12.26 3.80
CA ASP A 195 -15.63 13.24 4.41
C ASP A 195 -14.15 12.80 4.40
N VAL A 196 -13.82 11.57 4.04
CA VAL A 196 -12.45 11.01 4.13
C VAL A 196 -11.45 11.85 3.36
N ARG A 197 -11.73 12.19 2.11
CA ARG A 197 -10.81 12.99 1.27
C ARG A 197 -10.63 14.40 1.82
N ALA A 198 -11.72 15.05 2.17
CA ALA A 198 -11.68 16.41 2.72
C ALA A 198 -10.89 16.46 4.03
N THR A 199 -11.08 15.46 4.90
CA THR A 199 -10.34 15.34 6.17
C THR A 199 -8.86 15.04 5.94
N ALA A 200 -8.52 14.18 4.97
CA ALA A 200 -7.12 13.91 4.62
C ALA A 200 -6.42 15.16 4.09
N HIS A 201 -7.09 15.93 3.23
CA HIS A 201 -6.58 17.22 2.76
C HIS A 201 -6.44 18.25 3.88
N ALA A 202 -7.39 18.32 4.80
CA ALA A 202 -7.31 19.22 5.95
C ALA A 202 -6.11 18.90 6.85
N LEU A 203 -5.85 17.61 7.12
CA LEU A 203 -4.68 17.18 7.89
C LEU A 203 -3.38 17.47 7.14
N ALA A 204 -3.32 17.19 5.83
CA ALA A 204 -2.14 17.49 5.01
C ALA A 204 -1.86 19.01 4.97
N LYS A 205 -2.90 19.84 4.92
CA LYS A 205 -2.80 21.29 4.99
C LYS A 205 -2.28 21.76 6.35
N GLU A 206 -2.80 21.23 7.45
CA GLU A 206 -2.30 21.51 8.80
C GLU A 206 -0.80 21.22 8.91
N ILE A 207 -0.34 20.11 8.33
CA ILE A 207 1.08 19.76 8.26
C ILE A 207 1.84 20.79 7.41
N ALA A 208 1.31 21.15 6.24
CA ALA A 208 1.95 22.07 5.28
C ALA A 208 2.06 23.51 5.80
N GLU A 209 1.24 23.92 6.75
CA GLU A 209 1.29 25.24 7.41
C GLU A 209 2.47 25.38 8.38
N ASN A 210 3.10 24.25 8.79
CA ASN A 210 4.29 24.28 9.64
C ASN A 210 5.57 24.52 8.84
N SER A 211 6.69 24.75 9.54
CA SER A 211 7.98 24.94 8.91
C SER A 211 8.35 23.75 8.03
N PRO A 212 8.50 23.91 6.70
CA PRO A 212 8.74 22.78 5.81
C PRO A 212 10.04 22.04 6.12
N LEU A 213 11.12 22.76 6.42
CA LEU A 213 12.39 22.12 6.82
C LEU A 213 12.26 21.43 8.18
N GLY A 214 11.58 22.06 9.14
CA GLY A 214 11.35 21.45 10.46
C GLY A 214 10.57 20.15 10.36
N VAL A 215 9.53 20.10 9.54
CA VAL A 215 8.71 18.89 9.33
C VAL A 215 9.54 17.79 8.65
N VAL A 216 10.25 18.12 7.57
CA VAL A 216 11.06 17.13 6.82
C VAL A 216 12.16 16.54 7.68
N GLU A 217 12.91 17.36 8.44
CA GLU A 217 13.99 16.87 9.30
C GLU A 217 13.44 16.06 10.49
N THR A 218 12.33 16.47 11.08
CA THR A 218 11.67 15.69 12.14
C THR A 218 11.22 14.33 11.60
N ARG A 219 10.58 14.31 10.42
CA ARG A 219 10.14 13.07 9.78
C ARG A 219 11.33 12.16 9.44
N ALA A 220 12.42 12.72 8.92
CA ALA A 220 13.65 11.99 8.62
C ALA A 220 14.22 11.30 9.88
N THR A 221 14.26 12.01 11.00
CA THR A 221 14.72 11.48 12.28
C THR A 221 13.82 10.35 12.79
N ILE A 222 12.49 10.53 12.77
CA ILE A 222 11.53 9.51 13.23
C ILE A 222 11.58 8.26 12.34
N ARG A 223 11.80 8.42 11.03
CA ARG A 223 11.84 7.34 10.03
C ARG A 223 13.26 6.84 9.73
N GLU A 224 14.25 7.21 10.54
CA GLU A 224 15.64 6.78 10.31
C GLU A 224 15.78 5.26 10.16
N GLY A 225 16.39 4.84 9.05
CA GLY A 225 16.59 3.45 8.68
C GLY A 225 15.30 2.67 8.29
N LEU A 226 14.12 3.31 8.23
CA LEU A 226 12.88 2.61 7.89
C LEU A 226 12.96 1.96 6.50
N ALA A 227 13.39 2.69 5.48
CA ALA A 227 13.47 2.16 4.11
C ALA A 227 14.41 0.95 4.03
N ASP A 228 15.53 0.96 4.77
CA ASP A 228 16.45 -0.18 4.81
C ASP A 228 15.87 -1.38 5.53
N ARG A 229 15.14 -1.18 6.63
CA ARG A 229 14.42 -2.26 7.32
C ARG A 229 13.33 -2.84 6.43
N VAL A 230 12.56 -2.00 5.73
CA VAL A 230 11.54 -2.43 4.75
C VAL A 230 12.20 -3.20 3.61
N ARG A 231 13.33 -2.76 3.09
CA ARG A 231 14.10 -3.46 2.05
C ARG A 231 14.53 -4.84 2.51
N ALA A 232 15.10 -4.95 3.71
CA ALA A 232 15.54 -6.22 4.28
C ALA A 232 14.35 -7.17 4.54
N ALA A 233 13.26 -6.66 5.10
CA ALA A 233 12.02 -7.42 5.30
C ALA A 233 11.47 -7.93 3.97
N THR A 234 11.36 -7.06 2.97
CA THR A 234 10.87 -7.40 1.63
C THR A 234 11.72 -8.48 0.95
N ALA A 235 13.04 -8.38 1.03
CA ALA A 235 13.93 -9.40 0.47
C ALA A 235 13.67 -10.79 1.10
N ARG A 236 13.53 -10.85 2.44
CA ARG A 236 13.19 -12.08 3.16
C ARG A 236 11.79 -12.60 2.80
N GLU A 237 10.80 -11.72 2.75
CA GLU A 237 9.42 -12.04 2.36
C GLU A 237 9.37 -12.69 0.98
N LEU A 238 10.12 -12.16 0.02
CA LEU A 238 10.19 -12.66 -1.35
C LEU A 238 10.80 -14.07 -1.42
N GLU A 239 11.85 -14.34 -0.68
CA GLU A 239 12.44 -15.68 -0.63
C GLU A 239 11.46 -16.71 -0.08
N ILE A 240 10.75 -16.36 0.99
CA ILE A 240 9.74 -17.23 1.57
C ILE A 240 8.57 -17.41 0.58
N GLN A 241 8.12 -16.33 -0.07
CA GLN A 241 7.06 -16.40 -1.08
C GLN A 241 7.43 -17.32 -2.26
N LYS A 242 8.67 -17.25 -2.77
CA LYS A 242 9.15 -18.15 -3.84
C LYS A 242 8.98 -19.62 -3.46
N ARG A 243 9.37 -19.97 -2.23
CA ARG A 243 9.22 -21.33 -1.72
C ARG A 243 7.76 -21.75 -1.58
N LEU A 244 6.93 -20.89 -0.97
CA LEU A 244 5.53 -21.22 -0.71
C LEU A 244 4.69 -21.26 -1.99
N LYS A 245 4.98 -20.46 -3.00
CA LYS A 245 4.30 -20.50 -4.31
C LYS A 245 4.42 -21.86 -5.02
N ALA A 246 5.43 -22.66 -4.69
CA ALA A 246 5.60 -24.00 -5.25
C ALA A 246 4.71 -25.05 -4.59
N THR A 247 4.08 -24.75 -3.43
CA THR A 247 3.29 -25.67 -2.63
C THR A 247 1.91 -25.97 -3.22
N ALA A 248 1.33 -27.09 -2.81
CA ALA A 248 -0.06 -27.43 -3.11
C ALA A 248 -1.02 -26.46 -2.42
N ASP A 249 -0.69 -26.00 -1.22
CA ASP A 249 -1.50 -25.07 -0.44
C ASP A 249 -1.63 -23.70 -1.12
N PHE A 250 -0.57 -23.19 -1.77
CA PHE A 250 -0.70 -21.95 -2.54
C PHE A 250 -1.67 -22.12 -3.72
N LYS A 251 -1.57 -23.22 -4.47
CA LYS A 251 -2.47 -23.51 -5.59
C LYS A 251 -3.92 -23.63 -5.13
N GLU A 252 -4.12 -24.32 -4.02
CA GLU A 252 -5.42 -24.46 -3.36
C GLU A 252 -5.96 -23.09 -2.89
N GLY A 253 -5.14 -22.29 -2.22
CA GLY A 253 -5.54 -20.99 -1.72
C GLY A 253 -6.01 -20.03 -2.83
N VAL A 254 -5.27 -19.96 -3.94
CA VAL A 254 -5.63 -19.17 -5.12
C VAL A 254 -6.93 -19.70 -5.75
N LYS A 255 -7.05 -21.03 -5.91
CA LYS A 255 -8.26 -21.68 -6.44
C LYS A 255 -9.48 -21.41 -5.57
N ALA A 256 -9.36 -21.64 -4.26
CA ALA A 256 -10.44 -21.44 -3.29
C ALA A 256 -10.91 -19.97 -3.27
N MET A 257 -9.98 -19.01 -3.40
CA MET A 257 -10.34 -17.60 -3.51
C MET A 257 -11.14 -17.31 -4.79
N ALA A 258 -10.72 -17.82 -5.94
CA ALA A 258 -11.43 -17.65 -7.20
C ALA A 258 -12.84 -18.28 -7.15
N GLU A 259 -12.98 -19.43 -6.51
CA GLU A 259 -14.24 -20.15 -6.30
C GLU A 259 -15.07 -19.62 -5.12
N ARG A 260 -14.59 -18.64 -4.37
CA ARG A 260 -15.23 -18.03 -3.19
C ARG A 260 -15.62 -19.06 -2.11
N ARG A 261 -14.77 -20.07 -1.89
CA ARG A 261 -14.94 -21.11 -0.86
C ARG A 261 -13.81 -21.07 0.18
N ALA A 262 -13.97 -21.84 1.23
CA ALA A 262 -12.86 -22.08 2.17
C ALA A 262 -11.79 -22.96 1.51
N PRO A 263 -10.47 -22.64 1.67
CA PRO A 263 -9.39 -23.51 1.22
C PRO A 263 -9.28 -24.77 2.11
N ASN A 264 -8.81 -25.85 1.51
CA ASN A 264 -8.48 -27.10 2.20
C ASN A 264 -6.96 -27.29 2.18
N PHE A 265 -6.27 -26.71 3.14
CA PHE A 265 -4.81 -26.78 3.26
C PHE A 265 -4.37 -28.10 3.88
N ILE A 266 -3.26 -28.65 3.37
CA ILE A 266 -2.69 -29.93 3.79
C ILE A 266 -1.24 -29.81 4.30
N GLY A 267 -0.65 -28.61 4.24
CA GLY A 267 0.71 -28.35 4.70
C GLY A 267 1.80 -28.81 3.69
N ALA A 268 1.49 -28.90 2.40
CA ALA A 268 2.39 -29.43 1.37
C ALA A 268 2.47 -28.52 0.12
#